data_9e7e0050dcdfcb76607f29a0a3d7b9a7
#
_entry.id   9e7e0050dcdfcb76607f29a0a3d7b9a7
#
_cell.length_a   1.000
_cell.length_b   1.000
_cell.length_c   1.000
_cell.angle_alpha   90.00
_cell.angle_beta   90.00
_cell.angle_gamma   90.00
#
_symmetry.space_group_name_H-M   'P 1'
#
loop_
_entity.id
_entity.type
_entity.pdbx_description
1 polymer ?
#
loop_
_entity_poly.entity_id
_entity_poly.type
_entity_poly.pdbx_seq_one_letter_code
_entity_poly.pdbx_strand_id
1 'polypeptide(L)'
;MTAFSIKILNQNWLKSEDLSNTDLCSHGEFEIIIDNQVIVDKKDELDWTISTSVLSLLRSIEPYINEEERYCEKILHCGQLLMLSCPICIDWDLTYENDIVTLNNVYKQFSINSEDVIYFKGVNVKIEIKTYAREILKLAEEVKQFFDNQPTRILCDKWDSSSWDNFWSEFNELFTRGKDKYFT
;
A
#
# COMPACT_ATOMS: atom_id res chain seq x y z
N MET A 1 -1.63 8.68 -22.04
CA MET A 1 -2.74 8.14 -21.22
C MET A 1 -2.11 7.29 -20.12
N THR A 2 -2.48 7.54 -18.87
CA THR A 2 -1.89 6.83 -17.72
C THR A 2 -2.82 5.68 -17.33
N ALA A 3 -2.40 4.45 -17.61
CA ALA A 3 -3.19 3.27 -17.26
C ALA A 3 -3.20 3.02 -15.74
N PHE A 4 -2.02 3.11 -15.10
CA PHE A 4 -1.81 3.01 -13.67
C PHE A 4 -0.61 3.85 -13.27
N SER A 5 -0.75 4.63 -12.21
CA SER A 5 0.34 5.36 -11.58
C SER A 5 0.03 5.53 -10.11
N ILE A 6 1.04 5.31 -9.28
CA ILE A 6 0.95 5.51 -7.84
C ILE A 6 2.24 6.15 -7.34
N LYS A 7 2.12 7.16 -6.46
CA LYS A 7 3.26 7.90 -5.91
C LYS A 7 3.01 8.22 -4.45
N ILE A 8 4.06 8.20 -3.65
CA ILE A 8 4.09 8.79 -2.32
C ILE A 8 4.37 10.29 -2.50
N LEU A 9 3.47 11.15 -2.05
CA LEU A 9 3.62 12.61 -2.12
C LEU A 9 4.40 13.16 -0.93
N ASN A 10 4.17 12.58 0.24
CA ASN A 10 4.96 12.80 1.45
C ASN A 10 4.96 11.53 2.31
N GLN A 11 5.96 11.41 3.18
CA GLN A 11 6.05 10.31 4.15
C GLN A 11 6.63 10.85 5.45
N ASN A 12 5.97 10.57 6.56
CA ASN A 12 6.32 11.08 7.87
C ASN A 12 5.89 10.12 8.98
N TRP A 13 6.29 10.41 10.23
CA TRP A 13 5.78 9.78 11.43
C TRP A 13 4.61 10.62 11.98
N LEU A 14 3.70 9.99 12.72
CA LEU A 14 2.67 10.75 13.42
C LEU A 14 3.30 11.76 14.35
N LYS A 15 2.84 13.02 14.24
CA LYS A 15 3.31 14.14 15.06
C LYS A 15 2.62 14.11 16.43
N SER A 16 3.12 13.29 17.32
CA SER A 16 2.75 13.31 18.73
C SER A 16 4.03 13.35 19.56
N GLU A 17 4.11 14.24 20.53
CA GLU A 17 5.26 14.34 21.43
C GLU A 17 5.52 13.03 22.16
N ASP A 18 4.46 12.25 22.43
CA ASP A 18 4.52 10.96 23.11
C ASP A 18 4.87 9.77 22.19
N LEU A 19 4.83 9.94 20.86
CA LEU A 19 5.01 8.86 19.89
C LEU A 19 6.27 8.99 19.02
N SER A 20 7.16 9.93 19.33
CA SER A 20 8.24 10.34 18.42
C SER A 20 9.13 9.23 17.90
N ASN A 21 9.30 8.10 18.62
CA ASN A 21 10.08 6.95 18.16
C ASN A 21 9.38 5.60 18.36
N THR A 22 8.12 5.60 18.82
CA THR A 22 7.32 4.39 19.06
C THR A 22 6.31 4.10 17.96
N ASP A 23 6.07 5.07 17.05
CA ASP A 23 5.29 4.83 15.85
C ASP A 23 6.05 3.88 14.93
N LEU A 24 5.47 2.73 14.61
CA LEU A 24 6.09 1.68 13.81
C LEU A 24 5.62 1.70 12.35
N CYS A 25 4.64 2.54 12.02
CA CYS A 25 4.13 2.71 10.67
C CYS A 25 4.44 4.12 10.17
N SER A 26 4.92 4.25 8.97
CA SER A 26 5.01 5.57 8.34
C SER A 26 3.66 5.97 7.72
N HIS A 27 3.37 7.27 7.77
CA HIS A 27 2.13 7.88 7.31
C HIS A 27 2.38 8.93 6.23
N GLY A 28 1.34 9.31 5.49
CA GLY A 28 1.46 10.36 4.49
C GLY A 28 0.39 10.31 3.41
N GLU A 29 0.69 10.95 2.29
CA GLU A 29 -0.25 11.14 1.19
C GLU A 29 0.17 10.35 -0.04
N PHE A 30 -0.82 9.83 -0.77
CA PHE A 30 -0.64 9.24 -2.09
C PHE A 30 -1.21 10.10 -3.21
N GLU A 31 -0.65 9.97 -4.40
CA GLU A 31 -1.33 10.24 -5.66
C GLU A 31 -1.55 8.92 -6.38
N ILE A 32 -2.80 8.59 -6.70
CA ILE A 32 -3.17 7.35 -7.39
C ILE A 32 -4.04 7.69 -8.59
N ILE A 33 -3.61 7.25 -9.77
CA ILE A 33 -4.33 7.42 -11.02
C ILE A 33 -4.52 6.03 -11.65
N ILE A 34 -5.77 5.65 -11.91
CA ILE A 34 -6.12 4.40 -12.60
C ILE A 34 -7.03 4.74 -13.77
N ASP A 35 -6.70 4.28 -14.97
CA ASP A 35 -7.47 4.52 -16.20
C ASP A 35 -7.76 6.02 -16.44
N ASN A 36 -6.75 6.86 -16.25
CA ASN A 36 -6.82 8.33 -16.30
C ASN A 36 -7.78 8.98 -15.27
N GLN A 37 -8.38 8.21 -14.35
CA GLN A 37 -9.17 8.75 -13.24
C GLN A 37 -8.28 8.95 -12.03
N VAL A 38 -8.36 10.12 -11.39
CA VAL A 38 -7.69 10.41 -10.12
C VAL A 38 -8.50 9.75 -9.01
N ILE A 39 -7.92 8.75 -8.35
CA ILE A 39 -8.54 8.00 -7.25
C ILE A 39 -8.31 8.73 -5.94
N VAL A 40 -7.08 9.21 -5.72
CA VAL A 40 -6.69 10.03 -4.59
C VAL A 40 -5.57 10.99 -5.00
N ASP A 41 -5.60 12.18 -4.46
CA ASP A 41 -4.54 13.17 -4.55
C ASP A 41 -4.43 13.96 -3.22
N LYS A 42 -3.50 14.92 -3.16
CA LYS A 42 -3.27 15.76 -1.96
C LYS A 42 -4.48 16.59 -1.49
N LYS A 43 -5.57 16.66 -2.26
CA LYS A 43 -6.78 17.38 -1.86
C LYS A 43 -7.69 16.55 -0.97
N ASP A 44 -7.43 15.25 -0.88
CA ASP A 44 -8.23 14.34 -0.04
C ASP A 44 -8.00 14.55 1.46
N GLU A 45 -6.93 15.24 1.85
CA GLU A 45 -6.58 15.59 3.25
C GLU A 45 -6.54 14.38 4.21
N LEU A 46 -6.30 13.19 3.67
CA LEU A 46 -6.21 11.94 4.43
C LEU A 46 -4.76 11.49 4.54
N ASP A 47 -4.32 11.26 5.78
CA ASP A 47 -3.05 10.60 6.06
C ASP A 47 -3.20 9.08 5.97
N TRP A 48 -2.66 8.50 4.93
CA TRP A 48 -2.64 7.05 4.73
C TRP A 48 -1.47 6.40 5.47
N THR A 49 -1.63 5.17 5.91
CA THR A 49 -0.51 4.38 6.43
C THR A 49 0.35 3.88 5.26
N ILE A 50 1.46 4.55 5.00
CA ILE A 50 2.29 4.31 3.81
C ILE A 50 2.94 2.93 3.84
N SER A 51 3.67 2.60 4.92
CA SER A 51 4.45 1.36 4.98
C SER A 51 3.58 0.10 4.87
N THR A 52 2.45 0.04 5.57
CA THR A 52 1.54 -1.11 5.50
C THR A 52 0.78 -1.19 4.17
N SER A 53 0.40 -0.05 3.59
CA SER A 53 -0.18 -0.02 2.25
C SER A 53 0.78 -0.54 1.19
N VAL A 54 2.07 -0.16 1.28
CA VAL A 54 3.07 -0.66 0.32
C VAL A 54 3.32 -2.16 0.50
N LEU A 55 3.26 -2.71 1.72
CA LEU A 55 3.28 -4.16 1.91
C LEU A 55 2.07 -4.85 1.26
N SER A 56 0.85 -4.29 1.43
CA SER A 56 -0.35 -4.81 0.77
C SER A 56 -0.23 -4.78 -0.76
N LEU A 57 0.32 -3.69 -1.30
CA LEU A 57 0.61 -3.58 -2.72
C LEU A 57 1.66 -4.60 -3.20
N LEU A 58 2.73 -4.84 -2.43
CA LEU A 58 3.73 -5.87 -2.75
C LEU A 58 3.11 -7.27 -2.85
N ARG A 59 2.21 -7.61 -1.94
CA ARG A 59 1.43 -8.86 -2.00
C ARG A 59 0.61 -8.96 -3.28
N SER A 60 0.12 -7.83 -3.78
CA SER A 60 -0.71 -7.77 -4.98
C SER A 60 0.04 -7.87 -6.31
N ILE A 61 1.37 -7.97 -6.33
CA ILE A 61 2.13 -8.13 -7.58
C ILE A 61 1.92 -9.52 -8.21
N GLU A 62 1.62 -10.52 -7.40
CA GLU A 62 1.40 -11.89 -7.86
C GLU A 62 -0.02 -12.35 -7.51
N PRO A 63 -0.58 -13.33 -8.29
CA PRO A 63 -1.86 -13.92 -7.93
C PRO A 63 -1.80 -14.50 -6.52
N TYR A 64 -2.82 -14.23 -5.73
CA TYR A 64 -2.95 -14.80 -4.39
C TYR A 64 -2.97 -16.33 -4.46
N ILE A 65 -2.17 -16.97 -3.61
CA ILE A 65 -2.12 -18.43 -3.53
C ILE A 65 -3.36 -18.98 -2.79
N ASN A 66 -3.89 -18.18 -1.82
CA ASN A 66 -5.07 -18.52 -1.04
C ASN A 66 -6.06 -17.35 -1.01
N GLU A 67 -7.37 -17.66 -0.96
CA GLU A 67 -8.41 -16.61 -0.80
C GLU A 67 -8.26 -15.83 0.51
N GLU A 68 -7.68 -16.42 1.56
CA GLU A 68 -7.41 -15.76 2.84
C GLU A 68 -6.38 -14.62 2.73
N GLU A 69 -5.45 -14.70 1.77
CA GLU A 69 -4.46 -13.64 1.50
C GLU A 69 -5.09 -12.43 0.76
N ARG A 70 -6.31 -12.59 0.27
CA ARG A 70 -7.05 -11.59 -0.52
C ARG A 70 -7.71 -10.49 0.31
N TYR A 71 -7.69 -10.60 1.65
CA TYR A 71 -8.45 -9.73 2.55
C TYR A 71 -7.74 -8.45 2.99
N CYS A 72 -6.70 -8.03 2.28
CA CYS A 72 -6.10 -6.74 2.57
C CYS A 72 -6.41 -5.75 1.45
N GLU A 73 -7.09 -4.67 1.81
CA GLU A 73 -7.25 -3.50 0.97
C GLU A 73 -5.86 -3.00 0.55
N LYS A 74 -5.78 -2.36 -0.64
CA LYS A 74 -4.48 -1.95 -1.20
C LYS A 74 -3.90 -0.74 -0.47
N ILE A 75 -4.76 0.21 -0.10
CA ILE A 75 -4.35 1.42 0.62
C ILE A 75 -5.13 1.52 1.91
N LEU A 76 -4.42 1.63 3.01
CA LEU A 76 -4.94 1.62 4.37
C LEU A 76 -4.82 3.01 5.00
N HIS A 77 -5.88 3.50 5.63
CA HIS A 77 -5.85 4.78 6.33
C HIS A 77 -5.17 4.65 7.69
N CYS A 78 -5.56 3.65 8.47
CA CYS A 78 -4.94 3.39 9.75
C CYS A 78 -4.83 1.90 10.00
N GLY A 79 -3.83 1.51 10.74
CA GLY A 79 -3.56 0.14 11.10
C GLY A 79 -2.25 0.04 11.83
N GLN A 80 -2.15 -0.92 12.70
CA GLN A 80 -0.86 -1.36 13.23
C GLN A 80 -0.19 -2.28 12.21
N LEU A 81 1.09 -2.52 12.37
CA LEU A 81 1.82 -3.48 11.55
C LEU A 81 1.05 -4.81 11.47
N LEU A 82 0.78 -5.27 10.26
CA LEU A 82 0.08 -6.53 9.97
C LEU A 82 -1.38 -6.62 10.46
N MET A 83 -1.98 -5.52 10.91
CA MET A 83 -3.37 -5.50 11.39
C MET A 83 -4.23 -4.51 10.61
N LEU A 84 -5.41 -4.97 10.21
CA LEU A 84 -6.48 -4.12 9.68
C LEU A 84 -7.29 -3.59 10.86
N SER A 85 -7.49 -2.28 10.93
CA SER A 85 -8.18 -1.69 12.08
C SER A 85 -9.29 -0.71 11.72
N CYS A 86 -9.38 -0.29 10.45
CA CYS A 86 -10.35 0.74 10.08
C CYS A 86 -10.85 0.52 8.65
N PRO A 87 -12.14 0.76 8.39
CA PRO A 87 -12.71 0.52 7.07
C PRO A 87 -12.35 1.60 6.03
N ILE A 88 -11.66 2.68 6.44
CA ILE A 88 -11.23 3.72 5.52
C ILE A 88 -10.07 3.17 4.68
N CYS A 89 -10.31 3.03 3.39
CA CYS A 89 -9.36 2.37 2.49
C CYS A 89 -9.59 2.77 1.03
N ILE A 90 -8.63 2.40 0.19
CA ILE A 90 -8.82 2.34 -1.25
C ILE A 90 -8.51 0.91 -1.68
N ASP A 91 -9.37 0.33 -2.49
CA ASP A 91 -9.18 -1.01 -3.01
C ASP A 91 -9.65 -1.15 -4.46
N TRP A 92 -9.16 -2.20 -5.10
CA TRP A 92 -9.54 -2.60 -6.45
C TRP A 92 -9.34 -4.11 -6.63
N ASP A 93 -10.15 -4.69 -7.49
CA ASP A 93 -10.00 -6.09 -7.87
C ASP A 93 -8.86 -6.25 -8.88
N LEU A 94 -8.17 -7.38 -8.79
CA LEU A 94 -7.11 -7.79 -9.68
C LEU A 94 -7.42 -9.15 -10.29
N THR A 95 -7.32 -9.25 -11.60
CA THR A 95 -7.40 -10.51 -12.33
C THR A 95 -6.14 -10.68 -13.18
N TYR A 96 -5.51 -11.83 -13.09
CA TYR A 96 -4.24 -12.13 -13.77
C TYR A 96 -4.50 -13.11 -14.90
N GLU A 97 -4.02 -12.77 -16.08
CA GLU A 97 -4.08 -13.63 -17.26
C GLU A 97 -2.77 -13.49 -18.03
N ASN A 98 -1.95 -14.54 -18.03
CA ASN A 98 -0.59 -14.52 -18.58
C ASN A 98 0.25 -13.36 -17.97
N ASP A 99 0.77 -12.46 -18.82
CA ASP A 99 1.57 -11.31 -18.42
C ASP A 99 0.72 -10.03 -18.25
N ILE A 100 -0.60 -10.14 -18.18
CA ILE A 100 -1.53 -9.02 -18.04
C ILE A 100 -2.22 -9.10 -16.69
N VAL A 101 -2.29 -7.96 -16.02
CA VAL A 101 -3.16 -7.73 -14.87
C VAL A 101 -4.29 -6.77 -15.27
N THR A 102 -5.50 -7.13 -14.89
CA THR A 102 -6.70 -6.30 -15.10
C THR A 102 -7.11 -5.72 -13.76
N LEU A 103 -7.22 -4.39 -13.70
CA LEU A 103 -7.74 -3.65 -12.53
C LEU A 103 -9.18 -3.24 -12.80
N ASN A 104 -10.07 -3.53 -11.87
CA ASN A 104 -11.48 -3.13 -11.94
C ASN A 104 -12.06 -2.94 -10.54
N ASN A 105 -13.34 -2.58 -10.46
CA ASN A 105 -14.08 -2.41 -9.20
C ASN A 105 -13.37 -1.49 -8.18
N VAL A 106 -12.76 -0.41 -8.67
CA VAL A 106 -12.05 0.55 -7.83
C VAL A 106 -13.02 1.31 -6.96
N TYR A 107 -12.76 1.34 -5.65
CA TYR A 107 -13.51 2.15 -4.71
C TYR A 107 -12.62 2.81 -3.66
N LYS A 108 -13.12 3.89 -3.08
CA LYS A 108 -12.54 4.59 -1.92
C LYS A 108 -13.61 4.76 -0.87
N GLN A 109 -13.39 4.20 0.31
CA GLN A 109 -14.16 4.47 1.52
C GLN A 109 -13.41 5.53 2.33
N PHE A 110 -14.06 6.64 2.62
CA PHE A 110 -13.41 7.80 3.25
C PHE A 110 -13.95 8.11 4.64
N SER A 111 -14.83 7.28 5.18
CA SER A 111 -15.34 7.38 6.53
C SER A 111 -15.60 5.99 7.11
N ILE A 112 -15.83 5.94 8.43
CA ILE A 112 -16.23 4.69 9.10
C ILE A 112 -17.66 4.23 8.74
N ASN A 113 -18.46 5.10 8.13
CA ASN A 113 -19.78 4.75 7.66
C ASN A 113 -19.69 4.02 6.32
N SER A 114 -20.30 2.86 6.23
CA SER A 114 -20.29 2.04 5.01
C SER A 114 -21.01 2.68 3.81
N GLU A 115 -21.76 3.77 4.02
CA GLU A 115 -22.43 4.52 2.95
C GLU A 115 -21.51 5.55 2.29
N ASP A 116 -20.41 5.93 2.96
CA ASP A 116 -19.44 6.93 2.48
C ASP A 116 -18.39 6.28 1.58
N VAL A 117 -18.83 5.68 0.48
CA VAL A 117 -18.00 5.00 -0.51
C VAL A 117 -18.16 5.64 -1.88
N ILE A 118 -17.03 5.97 -2.50
CA ILE A 118 -16.97 6.39 -3.90
C ILE A 118 -16.55 5.21 -4.76
N TYR A 119 -17.40 4.82 -5.70
CA TYR A 119 -17.06 3.82 -6.72
C TYR A 119 -16.63 4.53 -8.02
N PHE A 120 -15.46 4.21 -8.52
CA PHE A 120 -14.92 4.75 -9.76
C PHE A 120 -15.44 3.94 -10.96
N LYS A 121 -16.65 4.33 -11.40
CA LYS A 121 -17.36 3.61 -12.47
C LYS A 121 -16.59 3.64 -13.79
N GLY A 122 -16.57 2.50 -14.48
CA GLY A 122 -15.96 2.37 -15.80
C GLY A 122 -14.46 2.12 -15.78
N VAL A 123 -13.80 2.12 -14.60
CA VAL A 123 -12.42 1.67 -14.50
C VAL A 123 -12.36 0.17 -14.79
N ASN A 124 -11.70 -0.16 -15.89
CA ASN A 124 -11.40 -1.53 -16.30
C ASN A 124 -10.18 -1.48 -17.20
N VAL A 125 -9.01 -1.52 -16.61
CA VAL A 125 -7.76 -1.32 -17.33
C VAL A 125 -6.90 -2.58 -17.32
N LYS A 126 -6.39 -2.93 -18.50
CA LYS A 126 -5.43 -4.02 -18.67
C LYS A 126 -4.04 -3.44 -18.84
N ILE A 127 -3.11 -3.89 -18.03
CA ILE A 127 -1.70 -3.46 -18.07
C ILE A 127 -0.78 -4.66 -17.98
N GLU A 128 0.42 -4.55 -18.54
CA GLU A 128 1.45 -5.55 -18.33
C GLU A 128 1.77 -5.66 -16.84
N ILE A 129 1.84 -6.88 -16.30
CA ILE A 129 2.17 -7.13 -14.90
C ILE A 129 3.53 -6.51 -14.53
N LYS A 130 4.48 -6.51 -15.48
CA LYS A 130 5.79 -5.86 -15.31
C LYS A 130 5.66 -4.35 -15.05
N THR A 131 4.73 -3.68 -15.70
CA THR A 131 4.46 -2.25 -15.51
C THR A 131 3.83 -2.00 -14.14
N TYR A 132 2.81 -2.78 -13.76
CA TYR A 132 2.17 -2.71 -12.44
C TYR A 132 3.18 -2.95 -11.31
N ALA A 133 3.95 -4.04 -11.42
CA ALA A 133 4.96 -4.41 -10.44
C ALA A 133 6.02 -3.33 -10.26
N ARG A 134 6.50 -2.72 -11.36
CA ARG A 134 7.53 -1.67 -11.30
C ARG A 134 7.08 -0.42 -10.56
N GLU A 135 5.82 -0.01 -10.72
CA GLU A 135 5.30 1.13 -9.96
C GLU A 135 5.29 0.82 -8.45
N ILE A 136 4.85 -0.38 -8.06
CA ILE A 136 4.83 -0.80 -6.66
C ILE A 136 6.24 -0.96 -6.08
N LEU A 137 7.16 -1.56 -6.84
CA LEU A 137 8.54 -1.76 -6.38
C LEU A 137 9.30 -0.44 -6.20
N LYS A 138 8.97 0.62 -6.96
CA LYS A 138 9.48 1.97 -6.71
C LYS A 138 9.03 2.50 -5.35
N LEU A 139 7.74 2.36 -5.02
CA LEU A 139 7.22 2.76 -3.70
C LEU A 139 7.91 1.98 -2.58
N ALA A 140 8.12 0.68 -2.77
CA ALA A 140 8.80 -0.13 -1.78
C ALA A 140 10.27 0.31 -1.56
N GLU A 141 10.96 0.73 -2.60
CA GLU A 141 12.29 1.34 -2.50
C GLU A 141 12.23 2.65 -1.69
N GLU A 142 11.26 3.53 -1.98
CA GLU A 142 11.07 4.80 -1.26
C GLU A 142 10.78 4.56 0.24
N VAL A 143 9.92 3.60 0.57
CA VAL A 143 9.65 3.21 1.96
C VAL A 143 10.91 2.73 2.65
N LYS A 144 11.70 1.84 2.04
CA LYS A 144 12.97 1.38 2.62
C LYS A 144 13.93 2.53 2.87
N GLN A 145 14.11 3.41 1.88
CA GLN A 145 14.97 4.59 2.01
C GLN A 145 14.51 5.53 3.12
N PHE A 146 13.20 5.70 3.29
CA PHE A 146 12.68 6.49 4.40
C PHE A 146 13.09 5.88 5.74
N PHE A 147 12.85 4.59 5.97
CA PHE A 147 13.19 3.93 7.22
C PHE A 147 14.71 3.89 7.49
N ASP A 148 15.53 3.64 6.46
CA ASP A 148 17.00 3.61 6.57
C ASP A 148 17.58 4.97 6.99
N ASN A 149 16.90 6.07 6.65
CA ASN A 149 17.31 7.44 6.98
C ASN A 149 16.71 7.98 8.29
N GLN A 150 15.94 7.17 9.02
CA GLN A 150 15.29 7.58 10.26
C GLN A 150 15.97 6.97 11.49
N PRO A 151 15.82 7.58 12.68
CA PRO A 151 16.25 6.96 13.93
C PRO A 151 15.58 5.61 14.15
N THR A 152 16.31 4.69 14.80
CA THR A 152 15.80 3.37 15.17
C THR A 152 14.50 3.50 15.96
N ARG A 153 13.50 2.72 15.61
CA ARG A 153 12.21 2.67 16.30
C ARG A 153 12.34 1.98 17.66
N ILE A 154 11.56 2.44 18.60
CA ILE A 154 11.47 1.84 19.93
C ILE A 154 10.35 0.80 19.90
N LEU A 155 10.71 -0.44 20.13
CA LEU A 155 9.76 -1.56 20.25
C LEU A 155 9.40 -1.69 21.73
N CYS A 156 8.17 -1.34 22.08
CA CYS A 156 7.74 -1.21 23.47
C CYS A 156 7.57 -2.56 24.19
N ASP A 157 7.23 -3.60 23.42
CA ASP A 157 7.00 -4.92 23.99
C ASP A 157 7.34 -6.05 22.99
N LYS A 158 7.03 -7.31 23.39
CA LYS A 158 7.28 -8.49 22.54
C LYS A 158 6.36 -8.55 21.33
N TRP A 159 5.18 -7.97 21.41
CA TRP A 159 4.24 -7.90 20.30
C TRP A 159 4.78 -6.97 19.21
N ASP A 160 5.23 -5.78 19.60
CA ASP A 160 5.88 -4.84 18.70
C ASP A 160 7.08 -5.48 18.00
N SER A 161 7.96 -6.15 18.79
CA SER A 161 9.14 -6.83 18.24
C SER A 161 8.76 -7.91 17.22
N SER A 162 7.80 -8.76 17.56
CA SER A 162 7.36 -9.83 16.66
C SER A 162 6.69 -9.27 15.39
N SER A 163 5.84 -8.25 15.54
CA SER A 163 5.15 -7.62 14.41
C SER A 163 6.13 -6.91 13.49
N TRP A 164 7.13 -6.23 14.06
CA TRP A 164 8.19 -5.56 13.31
C TRP A 164 9.05 -6.54 12.53
N ASP A 165 9.50 -7.61 13.15
CA ASP A 165 10.33 -8.64 12.51
C ASP A 165 9.56 -9.34 11.38
N ASN A 166 8.30 -9.68 11.61
CA ASN A 166 7.44 -10.30 10.60
C ASN A 166 7.19 -9.35 9.41
N PHE A 167 6.86 -8.10 9.70
CA PHE A 167 6.63 -7.09 8.66
C PHE A 167 7.84 -6.93 7.74
N TRP A 168 9.03 -6.70 8.31
CA TRP A 168 10.23 -6.48 7.52
C TRP A 168 10.74 -7.75 6.84
N SER A 169 10.54 -8.91 7.45
CA SER A 169 10.85 -10.19 6.82
C SER A 169 10.03 -10.38 5.55
N GLU A 170 8.72 -10.24 5.64
CA GLU A 170 7.80 -10.38 4.50
C GLU A 170 8.04 -9.28 3.45
N PHE A 171 8.16 -8.02 3.88
CA PHE A 171 8.41 -6.89 2.99
C PHE A 171 9.68 -7.11 2.16
N ASN A 172 10.79 -7.50 2.80
CA ASN A 172 12.06 -7.72 2.12
C ASN A 172 12.02 -8.94 1.19
N GLU A 173 11.33 -10.01 1.58
CA GLU A 173 11.14 -11.18 0.73
C GLU A 173 10.39 -10.83 -0.55
N LEU A 174 9.21 -10.20 -0.42
CA LEU A 174 8.37 -9.80 -1.55
C LEU A 174 9.08 -8.79 -2.45
N PHE A 175 9.74 -7.80 -1.86
CA PHE A 175 10.49 -6.78 -2.59
C PHE A 175 11.65 -7.39 -3.40
N THR A 176 12.45 -8.26 -2.79
CA THR A 176 13.58 -8.93 -3.46
C THR A 176 13.09 -9.81 -4.60
N ARG A 177 12.10 -10.66 -4.34
CA ARG A 177 11.47 -11.53 -5.35
C ARG A 177 10.90 -10.72 -6.53
N GLY A 178 10.22 -9.62 -6.23
CA GLY A 178 9.67 -8.73 -7.25
C GLY A 178 10.77 -8.06 -8.09
N LYS A 179 11.85 -7.59 -7.46
CA LYS A 179 13.00 -7.01 -8.19
C LYS A 179 13.67 -8.03 -9.10
N ASP A 180 13.94 -9.22 -8.62
CA ASP A 180 14.57 -10.28 -9.41
C ASP A 180 13.72 -10.66 -10.64
N LYS A 181 12.39 -10.65 -10.50
CA LYS A 181 11.47 -11.03 -11.57
C LYS A 181 11.19 -9.92 -12.57
N TYR A 182 11.08 -8.67 -12.14
CA TYR A 182 10.53 -7.59 -12.98
C TYR A 182 11.52 -6.45 -13.30
N PHE A 183 12.72 -6.42 -12.68
CA PHE A 183 13.76 -5.43 -12.98
C PHE A 183 14.96 -5.98 -13.75
N THR A 184 14.97 -7.26 -14.05
CA THR A 184 15.98 -7.86 -14.94
C THR A 184 15.72 -7.52 -16.42
#